data_f9c3e47392bec4d7cae00dd81deb37cb
#
_entry.id   f9c3e47392bec4d7cae00dd81deb37cb
#
_cell.length_a   1.000
_cell.length_b   1.000
_cell.length_c   1.000
_cell.angle_alpha   90.00
_cell.angle_beta   90.00
_cell.angle_gamma   90.00
#
_symmetry.space_group_name_H-M   'P 1'
#
loop_
_entity.id
_entity.type
_entity.pdbx_description
1 polymer ?
#
loop_
_entity_poly.entity_id
_entity_poly.type
_entity_poly.pdbx_seq_one_letter_code
_entity_poly.pdbx_strand_id
1 'polypeptide(L)'
;MKKLLLLACGDDYAKLIIKNKPVLQEWFTVPYIDESLMDEILLKENFYKMCEKYDFKYPGTTTVTAETYADFTPPFEYPIILKASNSVAYWACKFPGKKKVFVANDEAEKTAILKAIYSSSYQDTMIVQEFIPGDDSYMRVLNAYVGTAGMPQNMPELKNWRKS
;
A
#
# COMPACT_ATOMS: atom_id res chain seq x y z
N MET A 1 -24.82 22.88 -19.77
CA MET A 1 -24.92 21.47 -20.16
C MET A 1 -24.59 20.64 -18.93
N LYS A 2 -25.36 19.59 -18.60
CA LYS A 2 -24.99 18.70 -17.48
C LYS A 2 -23.81 17.83 -17.92
N LYS A 3 -22.70 17.88 -17.17
CA LYS A 3 -21.55 17.02 -17.39
C LYS A 3 -21.83 15.61 -16.87
N LEU A 4 -21.35 14.59 -17.58
CA LEU A 4 -21.41 13.22 -17.13
C LEU A 4 -20.34 12.96 -16.07
N LEU A 5 -20.63 12.07 -15.10
CA LEU A 5 -19.69 11.65 -14.08
C LEU A 5 -18.74 10.60 -14.69
N LEU A 6 -17.42 10.84 -14.54
CA LEU A 6 -16.39 9.91 -15.00
C LEU A 6 -15.78 9.17 -13.81
N LEU A 7 -15.94 7.85 -13.80
CA LEU A 7 -15.43 6.96 -12.75
C LEU A 7 -14.53 5.88 -13.35
N ALA A 8 -13.50 5.51 -12.62
CA ALA A 8 -12.60 4.40 -12.94
C ALA A 8 -12.93 3.17 -12.10
N CYS A 9 -12.78 1.99 -12.70
CA CYS A 9 -12.95 0.70 -12.04
C CYS A 9 -11.61 0.02 -11.67
N GLY A 10 -10.51 0.75 -11.69
CA GLY A 10 -9.18 0.23 -11.34
C GLY A 10 -8.15 1.34 -11.22
N ASP A 11 -7.06 1.06 -10.50
CA ASP A 11 -6.04 2.04 -10.12
C ASP A 11 -5.37 2.69 -11.33
N ASP A 12 -5.06 1.92 -12.39
CA ASP A 12 -4.40 2.45 -13.57
C ASP A 12 -5.32 3.39 -14.37
N TYR A 13 -6.62 3.09 -14.43
CA TYR A 13 -7.61 3.99 -15.02
C TYR A 13 -7.81 5.26 -14.18
N ALA A 14 -7.81 5.12 -12.84
CA ALA A 14 -7.86 6.28 -11.95
C ALA A 14 -6.66 7.19 -12.15
N LYS A 15 -5.45 6.65 -12.24
CA LYS A 15 -4.22 7.39 -12.56
C LYS A 15 -4.31 8.11 -13.89
N LEU A 16 -4.80 7.42 -14.93
CA LEU A 16 -4.97 8.01 -16.26
C LEU A 16 -5.95 9.19 -16.24
N ILE A 17 -7.07 9.04 -15.54
CA ILE A 17 -8.06 10.10 -15.38
C ILE A 17 -7.46 11.29 -14.61
N ILE A 18 -6.76 11.05 -13.51
CA ILE A 18 -6.16 12.10 -12.69
C ILE A 18 -5.12 12.90 -13.48
N LYS A 19 -4.23 12.22 -14.20
CA LYS A 19 -3.21 12.85 -15.04
C LYS A 19 -3.80 13.72 -16.16
N ASN A 20 -4.97 13.35 -16.65
CA ASN A 20 -5.66 14.08 -17.72
C ASN A 20 -6.84 14.93 -17.19
N LYS A 21 -6.95 15.10 -15.87
CA LYS A 21 -8.06 15.81 -15.22
C LYS A 21 -8.30 17.22 -15.80
N PRO A 22 -7.26 18.05 -16.06
CA PRO A 22 -7.48 19.39 -16.63
C PRO A 22 -8.25 19.38 -17.94
N VAL A 23 -7.96 18.44 -18.82
CA VAL A 23 -8.64 18.30 -20.13
C VAL A 23 -10.02 17.65 -19.94
N LEU A 24 -10.09 16.59 -19.15
CA LEU A 24 -11.33 15.83 -18.96
C LEU A 24 -12.42 16.63 -18.24
N GLN A 25 -12.06 17.57 -17.37
CA GLN A 25 -12.99 18.44 -16.66
C GLN A 25 -13.78 19.37 -17.58
N GLU A 26 -13.34 19.61 -18.80
CA GLU A 26 -14.13 20.38 -19.79
C GLU A 26 -15.44 19.66 -20.13
N TRP A 27 -15.42 18.32 -20.18
CA TRP A 27 -16.51 17.48 -20.64
C TRP A 27 -17.21 16.67 -19.54
N PHE A 28 -16.45 16.33 -18.48
CA PHE A 28 -16.90 15.44 -17.41
C PHE A 28 -16.82 16.08 -16.03
N THR A 29 -17.62 15.58 -15.11
CA THR A 29 -17.38 15.73 -13.69
C THR A 29 -16.37 14.67 -13.26
N VAL A 30 -15.18 15.08 -12.80
CA VAL A 30 -14.06 14.21 -12.44
C VAL A 30 -13.84 14.28 -10.94
N PRO A 31 -14.41 13.37 -10.13
CA PRO A 31 -14.40 13.42 -8.67
C PRO A 31 -13.14 12.76 -8.09
N TYR A 32 -11.98 13.12 -8.60
CA TYR A 32 -10.70 12.58 -8.15
C TYR A 32 -9.84 13.68 -7.53
N ILE A 33 -8.92 13.24 -6.65
CA ILE A 33 -7.86 14.07 -6.08
C ILE A 33 -6.94 14.65 -7.17
N ASP A 34 -6.09 15.58 -6.81
CA ASP A 34 -5.08 16.11 -7.73
C ASP A 34 -3.89 15.17 -7.86
N GLU A 35 -3.15 15.28 -8.96
CA GLU A 35 -2.03 14.39 -9.29
C GLU A 35 -0.94 14.40 -8.21
N SER A 36 -0.63 15.56 -7.64
CA SER A 36 0.36 15.68 -6.56
C SER A 36 0.00 14.86 -5.33
N LEU A 37 -1.27 14.90 -4.92
CA LEU A 37 -1.74 14.11 -3.78
C LEU A 37 -1.80 12.61 -4.11
N MET A 38 -2.13 12.27 -5.36
CA MET A 38 -2.08 10.89 -5.83
C MET A 38 -0.67 10.31 -5.71
N ASP A 39 0.34 11.04 -6.15
CA ASP A 39 1.74 10.61 -6.10
C ASP A 39 2.23 10.44 -4.66
N GLU A 40 1.79 11.30 -3.73
CA GLU A 40 2.07 11.14 -2.30
C GLU A 40 1.47 9.85 -1.72
N ILE A 41 0.24 9.47 -2.14
CA ILE A 41 -0.47 8.32 -1.57
C ILE A 41 -0.02 6.99 -2.20
N LEU A 42 0.30 6.98 -3.49
CA LEU A 42 0.58 5.74 -4.23
C LEU A 42 1.93 5.12 -3.88
N LEU A 43 2.93 5.94 -3.55
CA LEU A 43 4.21 5.44 -3.09
C LEU A 43 4.07 4.99 -1.63
N LYS A 44 4.23 3.70 -1.38
CA LYS A 44 4.07 3.12 -0.03
C LYS A 44 4.92 3.82 1.03
N GLU A 45 6.13 4.25 0.67
CA GLU A 45 7.00 5.01 1.56
C GLU A 45 6.41 6.37 1.94
N ASN A 46 5.81 7.07 0.99
CA ASN A 46 5.14 8.35 1.26
C ASN A 46 3.86 8.17 2.08
N PHE A 47 3.13 7.08 1.85
CA PHE A 47 1.97 6.73 2.66
C PHE A 47 2.32 6.57 4.14
N TYR A 48 3.43 5.90 4.47
CA TYR A 48 3.86 5.77 5.86
C TYR A 48 4.30 7.11 6.47
N LYS A 49 4.99 7.97 5.71
CA LYS A 49 5.30 9.34 6.14
C LYS A 49 4.03 10.16 6.42
N MET A 50 2.98 9.96 5.61
CA MET A 50 1.68 10.57 5.87
C MET A 50 1.04 10.03 7.15
N CYS A 51 1.14 8.73 7.41
CA CYS A 51 0.65 8.15 8.66
C CYS A 51 1.34 8.79 9.87
N GLU A 52 2.64 8.99 9.82
CA GLU A 52 3.39 9.70 10.87
C GLU A 52 2.92 11.16 11.02
N LYS A 53 2.82 11.89 9.92
CA LYS A 53 2.38 13.30 9.91
C LYS A 53 1.00 13.50 10.54
N TYR A 54 0.09 12.54 10.36
CA TYR A 54 -1.29 12.62 10.84
C TYR A 54 -1.57 11.73 12.06
N ASP A 55 -0.53 11.19 12.70
CA ASP A 55 -0.62 10.29 13.87
C ASP A 55 -1.53 9.08 13.65
N PHE A 56 -1.51 8.52 12.43
CA PHE A 56 -2.16 7.25 12.14
C PHE A 56 -1.24 6.09 12.52
N LYS A 57 -1.77 5.15 13.28
CA LYS A 57 -1.05 3.92 13.59
C LYS A 57 -0.96 3.02 12.37
N TYR A 58 0.23 2.53 12.09
CA TYR A 58 0.50 1.54 11.06
C TYR A 58 1.51 0.53 11.62
N PRO A 59 1.56 -0.70 11.07
CA PRO A 59 2.53 -1.69 11.50
C PRO A 59 3.95 -1.22 11.22
N GLY A 60 4.87 -1.49 12.14
CA GLY A 60 6.29 -1.20 11.94
C GLY A 60 6.73 -1.67 10.55
N THR A 61 7.41 -0.80 9.82
CA THR A 61 7.75 -1.04 8.41
C THR A 61 9.16 -0.59 8.13
N THR A 62 9.93 -1.44 7.45
CA THR A 62 11.26 -1.14 6.94
C THR A 62 11.42 -1.73 5.55
N THR A 63 12.56 -1.50 4.94
CA THR A 63 12.85 -1.97 3.59
C THR A 63 14.19 -2.67 3.51
N VAL A 64 14.33 -3.57 2.56
CA VAL A 64 15.56 -4.29 2.26
C VAL A 64 15.78 -4.37 0.76
N THR A 65 17.03 -4.27 0.32
CA THR A 65 17.43 -4.31 -1.09
C THR A 65 18.28 -5.53 -1.40
N ALA A 66 18.58 -5.73 -2.68
CA ALA A 66 19.46 -6.81 -3.13
C ALA A 66 20.88 -6.71 -2.54
N GLU A 67 21.34 -5.50 -2.22
CA GLU A 67 22.66 -5.28 -1.64
C GLU A 67 22.71 -5.52 -0.13
N THR A 68 21.57 -5.35 0.56
CA THR A 68 21.54 -5.35 2.04
C THR A 68 20.88 -6.58 2.65
N TYR A 69 20.19 -7.43 1.85
CA TYR A 69 19.38 -8.53 2.39
C TYR A 69 20.17 -9.59 3.14
N ALA A 70 21.46 -9.78 2.81
CA ALA A 70 22.28 -10.84 3.41
C ALA A 70 22.52 -10.60 4.90
N ASP A 71 22.76 -9.34 5.26
CA ASP A 71 23.06 -8.93 6.64
C ASP A 71 21.89 -8.23 7.33
N PHE A 72 20.71 -8.25 6.68
CA PHE A 72 19.54 -7.55 7.17
C PHE A 72 18.92 -8.26 8.37
N THR A 73 18.83 -7.55 9.49
CA THR A 73 18.08 -7.97 10.68
C THR A 73 16.83 -7.08 10.81
N PRO A 74 15.63 -7.66 10.83
CA PRO A 74 14.41 -6.88 11.00
C PRO A 74 14.36 -6.25 12.41
N PRO A 75 13.90 -4.99 12.54
CA PRO A 75 13.72 -4.36 13.85
C PRO A 75 12.45 -4.81 14.58
N PHE A 76 11.84 -5.90 14.14
CA PHE A 76 10.59 -6.46 14.66
C PHE A 76 10.77 -7.90 15.10
N GLU A 77 9.94 -8.34 16.04
CA GLU A 77 9.83 -9.74 16.41
C GLU A 77 9.16 -10.56 15.30
N TYR A 78 9.50 -11.84 15.23
CA TYR A 78 8.84 -12.77 14.31
C TYR A 78 7.46 -13.19 14.86
N PRO A 79 6.48 -13.51 13.98
CA PRO A 79 6.57 -13.53 12.52
C PRO A 79 6.62 -12.13 11.90
N ILE A 80 7.19 -12.02 10.70
CA ILE A 80 7.23 -10.80 9.89
C ILE A 80 6.59 -11.01 8.52
N ILE A 81 6.15 -9.90 7.91
CA ILE A 81 5.61 -9.88 6.55
C ILE A 81 6.67 -9.37 5.57
N LEU A 82 6.78 -10.06 4.43
CA LEU A 82 7.64 -9.66 3.31
C LEU A 82 6.77 -9.47 2.07
N LYS A 83 6.85 -8.29 1.43
CA LYS A 83 6.11 -7.96 0.21
C LYS A 83 6.91 -7.04 -0.71
N ALA A 84 6.74 -7.17 -2.01
CA ALA A 84 7.43 -6.32 -2.98
C ALA A 84 6.91 -4.87 -2.91
N SER A 85 7.81 -3.90 -3.02
CA SER A 85 7.44 -2.48 -3.18
C SER A 85 6.87 -2.23 -4.58
N ASN A 86 7.52 -2.79 -5.60
CA ASN A 86 7.10 -2.72 -7.00
C ASN A 86 6.41 -4.02 -7.42
N SER A 87 5.09 -4.02 -7.40
CA SER A 87 4.29 -5.21 -7.76
C SER A 87 4.45 -5.59 -9.23
N VAL A 88 4.61 -4.63 -10.14
CA VAL A 88 4.71 -4.90 -11.59
C VAL A 88 6.02 -5.63 -11.89
N ALA A 89 7.16 -5.08 -11.44
CA ALA A 89 8.45 -5.72 -11.60
C ALA A 89 8.49 -7.10 -10.92
N TYR A 90 7.91 -7.20 -9.73
CA TYR A 90 7.83 -8.47 -9.00
C TYR A 90 7.06 -9.54 -9.78
N TRP A 91 5.89 -9.20 -10.34
CA TRP A 91 5.09 -10.16 -11.09
C TRP A 91 5.75 -10.63 -12.40
N ALA A 92 6.60 -9.81 -12.99
CA ALA A 92 7.41 -10.18 -14.15
C ALA A 92 8.48 -11.23 -13.84
N CYS A 93 8.95 -11.32 -12.60
CA CYS A 93 9.96 -12.28 -12.17
C CYS A 93 9.38 -13.69 -12.00
N LYS A 94 10.22 -14.71 -12.18
CA LYS A 94 9.86 -16.12 -11.98
C LYS A 94 10.84 -16.78 -11.02
N PHE A 95 10.32 -17.38 -9.95
CA PHE A 95 11.08 -18.20 -9.01
C PHE A 95 10.14 -19.17 -8.30
N PRO A 96 10.65 -20.31 -7.79
CA PRO A 96 9.85 -21.31 -7.07
C PRO A 96 9.24 -20.73 -5.79
N GLY A 97 8.01 -21.11 -5.48
CA GLY A 97 7.35 -20.69 -4.24
C GLY A 97 6.91 -19.21 -4.19
N LYS A 98 6.88 -18.53 -5.34
CA LYS A 98 6.47 -17.13 -5.43
C LYS A 98 5.08 -16.90 -4.86
N LYS A 99 4.96 -15.90 -3.96
CA LYS A 99 3.71 -15.44 -3.36
C LYS A 99 3.64 -13.92 -3.43
N LYS A 100 2.45 -13.35 -3.36
CA LYS A 100 2.24 -11.90 -3.28
C LYS A 100 2.74 -11.34 -1.94
N VAL A 101 2.56 -12.11 -0.87
CA VAL A 101 2.94 -11.79 0.50
C VAL A 101 3.52 -13.05 1.12
N PHE A 102 4.63 -12.92 1.80
CA PHE A 102 5.24 -13.99 2.59
C PHE A 102 5.09 -13.66 4.08
N VAL A 103 4.92 -14.69 4.89
CA VAL A 103 5.10 -14.65 6.33
C VAL A 103 6.38 -15.43 6.61
N ALA A 104 7.32 -14.83 7.30
CA ALA A 104 8.50 -15.50 7.82
C ALA A 104 8.35 -15.64 9.33
N ASN A 105 8.42 -16.86 9.84
CA ASN A 105 8.24 -17.16 11.25
C ASN A 105 9.55 -17.07 12.05
N ASP A 106 10.68 -17.08 11.34
CA ASP A 106 12.01 -16.99 11.92
C ASP A 106 13.04 -16.44 10.93
N GLU A 107 14.26 -16.28 11.40
CA GLU A 107 15.39 -15.77 10.62
C GLU A 107 15.74 -16.66 9.42
N ALA A 108 15.62 -17.98 9.58
CA ALA A 108 15.95 -18.94 8.51
C ALA A 108 14.94 -18.82 7.34
N GLU A 109 13.66 -18.74 7.65
CA GLU A 109 12.61 -18.53 6.65
C GLU A 109 12.77 -17.17 5.94
N LYS A 110 13.02 -16.08 6.70
CA LYS A 110 13.29 -14.75 6.13
C LYS A 110 14.43 -14.82 5.11
N THR A 111 15.55 -15.41 5.52
CA THR A 111 16.75 -15.52 4.70
C THR A 111 16.49 -16.34 3.44
N ALA A 112 15.81 -17.48 3.56
CA ALA A 112 15.46 -18.32 2.43
C ALA A 112 14.55 -17.59 1.42
N ILE A 113 13.55 -16.87 1.91
CA ILE A 113 12.62 -16.08 1.09
C ILE A 113 13.36 -14.97 0.34
N LEU A 114 14.13 -14.15 1.04
CA LEU A 114 14.88 -13.04 0.43
C LEU A 114 15.91 -13.54 -0.58
N LYS A 115 16.62 -14.63 -0.26
CA LYS A 115 17.55 -15.29 -1.18
C LYS A 115 16.85 -15.76 -2.45
N ALA A 116 15.69 -16.40 -2.34
CA ALA A 116 14.93 -16.85 -3.50
C ALA A 116 14.47 -15.68 -4.38
N ILE A 117 14.03 -14.59 -3.77
CA ILE A 117 13.60 -13.38 -4.48
C ILE A 117 14.78 -12.73 -5.20
N TYR A 118 15.86 -12.41 -4.49
CA TYR A 118 17.00 -11.69 -5.04
C TYR A 118 17.93 -12.55 -5.91
N SER A 119 17.78 -13.88 -5.90
CA SER A 119 18.38 -14.76 -6.91
C SER A 119 17.60 -14.79 -8.23
N SER A 120 16.42 -14.16 -8.28
CA SER A 120 15.63 -13.97 -9.50
C SER A 120 16.02 -12.68 -10.23
N SER A 121 15.23 -12.29 -11.22
CA SER A 121 15.40 -11.00 -11.90
C SER A 121 14.86 -9.80 -11.12
N TYR A 122 14.31 -9.99 -9.92
CA TYR A 122 13.82 -8.90 -9.08
C TYR A 122 14.98 -8.18 -8.39
N GLN A 123 15.11 -6.87 -8.67
CA GLN A 123 16.18 -6.04 -8.11
C GLN A 123 15.65 -4.85 -7.30
N ASP A 124 14.32 -4.69 -7.27
CA ASP A 124 13.70 -3.61 -6.49
C ASP A 124 13.62 -3.96 -5.00
N THR A 125 13.23 -2.98 -4.22
CA THR A 125 13.10 -3.06 -2.78
C THR A 125 12.00 -4.03 -2.33
N MET A 126 12.29 -4.84 -1.31
CA MET A 126 11.28 -5.57 -0.53
C MET A 126 10.91 -4.76 0.72
N ILE A 127 9.61 -4.70 1.00
CA ILE A 127 9.07 -4.16 2.25
C ILE A 127 9.04 -5.29 3.27
N VAL A 128 9.60 -5.02 4.43
CA VAL A 128 9.54 -5.87 5.62
C VAL A 128 8.65 -5.18 6.65
N GLN A 129 7.67 -5.90 7.17
CA GLN A 129 6.65 -5.30 7.99
C GLN A 129 6.33 -6.18 9.19
N GLU A 130 6.05 -5.54 10.32
CA GLU A 130 5.53 -6.20 11.51
C GLU A 130 4.25 -6.98 11.18
N PHE A 131 4.13 -8.18 11.72
CA PHE A 131 2.92 -8.98 11.58
C PHE A 131 1.85 -8.50 12.54
N ILE A 132 0.68 -8.15 12.02
CA ILE A 132 -0.48 -7.83 12.85
C ILE A 132 -1.19 -9.15 13.17
N PRO A 133 -1.27 -9.57 14.44
CA PRO A 133 -1.92 -10.83 14.80
C PRO A 133 -3.43 -10.77 14.54
N GLY A 134 -3.99 -11.93 14.22
CA GLY A 134 -5.41 -12.10 13.95
C GLY A 134 -5.67 -12.71 12.58
N ASP A 135 -6.90 -13.13 12.35
CA ASP A 135 -7.40 -13.64 11.09
C ASP A 135 -8.30 -12.61 10.38
N ASP A 136 -8.84 -12.99 9.24
CA ASP A 136 -9.68 -12.10 8.42
C ASP A 136 -10.95 -11.61 9.14
N SER A 137 -11.38 -12.27 10.22
CA SER A 137 -12.54 -11.83 11.02
C SER A 137 -12.29 -10.50 11.75
N TYR A 138 -11.03 -10.15 12.00
CA TYR A 138 -10.63 -8.88 12.61
C TYR A 138 -10.48 -7.75 11.59
N MET A 139 -10.50 -8.07 10.30
CA MET A 139 -10.36 -7.05 9.26
C MET A 139 -11.59 -6.14 9.21
N ARG A 140 -11.36 -4.85 9.13
CA ARG A 140 -12.41 -3.84 8.97
C ARG A 140 -12.06 -2.96 7.78
N VAL A 141 -13.06 -2.63 6.98
CA VAL A 141 -12.92 -1.76 5.82
C VAL A 141 -13.82 -0.55 6.00
N LEU A 142 -13.24 0.63 5.89
CA LEU A 142 -13.98 1.89 5.84
C LEU A 142 -13.91 2.43 4.40
N ASN A 143 -15.07 2.56 3.77
CA ASN A 143 -15.20 3.28 2.52
C ASN A 143 -15.84 4.64 2.79
N ALA A 144 -15.20 5.71 2.36
CA ALA A 144 -15.71 7.07 2.54
C ALA A 144 -15.57 7.88 1.26
N TYR A 145 -16.52 8.77 1.05
CA TYR A 145 -16.44 9.82 0.04
C TYR A 145 -16.34 11.17 0.74
N VAL A 146 -15.31 11.93 0.40
CA VAL A 146 -15.10 13.28 0.92
C VAL A 146 -15.37 14.27 -0.22
N GLY A 147 -16.45 15.04 -0.09
CA GLY A 147 -16.80 16.08 -1.04
C GLY A 147 -16.02 17.37 -0.81
N THR A 148 -16.18 18.33 -1.70
CA THR A 148 -15.53 19.67 -1.63
C THR A 148 -15.93 20.51 -0.39
N ALA A 149 -17.05 20.14 0.25
CA ALA A 149 -17.53 20.79 1.49
C ALA A 149 -16.86 20.24 2.77
N GLY A 150 -15.87 19.34 2.65
CA GLY A 150 -15.19 18.73 3.78
C GLY A 150 -15.79 17.39 4.22
N MET A 151 -15.46 16.95 5.44
CA MET A 151 -15.89 15.65 5.98
C MET A 151 -17.42 15.52 5.99
N PRO A 152 -17.95 14.32 5.67
CA PRO A 152 -19.37 14.07 5.78
C PRO A 152 -19.83 14.31 7.23
N GLN A 153 -20.86 15.12 7.41
CA GLN A 153 -21.38 15.52 8.74
C GLN A 153 -21.93 14.35 9.57
N ASN A 154 -22.02 13.15 9.01
CA ASN A 154 -22.60 11.95 9.64
C ASN A 154 -21.64 10.76 9.69
N MET A 155 -20.34 10.98 9.77
CA MET A 155 -19.45 9.87 10.12
C MET A 155 -19.69 9.50 11.58
N PRO A 156 -20.09 8.24 11.87
CA PRO A 156 -20.17 7.80 13.26
C PRO A 156 -18.78 7.97 13.90
N GLU A 157 -18.77 8.59 15.09
CA GLU A 157 -17.52 8.73 15.83
C GLU A 157 -16.89 7.35 16.03
N LEU A 158 -15.70 7.14 15.51
CA LEU A 158 -14.92 5.90 15.64
C LEU A 158 -14.42 5.67 17.08
N LYS A 159 -15.07 6.25 18.08
CA LYS A 159 -14.66 6.22 19.50
C LYS A 159 -14.58 4.83 20.14
N ASN A 160 -15.14 3.78 19.53
CA ASN A 160 -15.24 2.47 20.15
C ASN A 160 -14.43 1.34 19.49
N TRP A 161 -13.48 1.64 18.64
CA TRP A 161 -12.67 0.62 17.96
C TRP A 161 -11.53 0.04 18.82
N ARG A 162 -11.40 0.47 20.08
CA ARG A 162 -10.29 0.08 20.97
C ARG A 162 -10.66 -0.94 22.05
N LYS A 163 -11.86 -1.51 22.04
CA LYS A 163 -12.25 -2.48 23.08
C LYS A 163 -13.04 -3.63 22.48
N SER A 164 -12.35 -4.62 22.00
CA SER A 164 -12.77 -6.04 22.09
C SER A 164 -11.54 -6.91 21.81
#